data_a3b4c96177b03baaad5a37f050adb770
#
_entry.id   a3b4c96177b03baaad5a37f050adb770
#
_cell.length_a   1.000
_cell.length_b   1.000
_cell.length_c   1.000
_cell.angle_alpha   90.00
_cell.angle_beta   90.00
_cell.angle_gamma   90.00
#
_symmetry.space_group_name_H-M   'P 1'
#
loop_
_entity.id
_entity.type
_entity.pdbx_description
1 polymer ?
#
loop_
_entity_poly.entity_id
_entity_poly.type
_entity_poly.pdbx_seq_one_letter_code
_entity_poly.pdbx_strand_id
1 'polypeptide(L)'
;MKTINLNQPTLATIVMPQLISIQDVIKCTGLSRATIYRMIDEKSDHYDPTFPKKVQLSQVRVAWVASEVAEWIHHKIASRSA
;
A
#
# COMPACT_ATOMS: atom_id res chain seq x y z
N MET A 1 33.62 8.39 -12.55
CA MET A 1 32.70 7.94 -12.23
C MET A 1 32.77 6.75 -11.99
N LYS A 2 32.34 6.59 -11.27
CA LYS A 2 32.24 5.43 -11.16
C LYS A 2 31.24 5.01 -11.84
N THR A 3 31.60 4.36 -12.52
CA THR A 3 30.66 3.65 -13.15
C THR A 3 29.81 2.97 -12.26
N ILE A 4 28.64 2.89 -12.59
CA ILE A 4 27.78 2.05 -11.88
C ILE A 4 28.27 0.70 -11.94
N ASN A 5 28.46 0.17 -10.81
CA ASN A 5 28.89 -1.16 -10.72
C ASN A 5 27.72 -2.05 -10.79
N LEU A 6 27.58 -2.73 -11.87
CA LEU A 6 26.41 -3.58 -12.07
C LEU A 6 26.37 -4.77 -11.13
N ASN A 7 27.49 -5.07 -10.49
CA ASN A 7 27.51 -6.18 -9.56
C ASN A 7 27.22 -5.77 -8.15
N GLN A 8 27.00 -4.48 -7.93
CA GLN A 8 26.65 -4.03 -6.62
C GLN A 8 25.26 -3.56 -6.60
N PRO A 9 24.52 -3.85 -5.56
CA PRO A 9 23.18 -3.32 -5.46
C PRO A 9 23.27 -1.83 -5.27
N THR A 10 22.41 -1.13 -5.96
CA THR A 10 22.25 0.30 -5.76
C THR A 10 20.83 0.46 -5.28
N LEU A 11 20.46 1.66 -4.91
CA LEU A 11 19.07 1.89 -4.54
C LEU A 11 18.12 1.54 -5.67
N ALA A 12 18.60 1.59 -6.90
CA ALA A 12 17.77 1.21 -8.04
C ALA A 12 17.55 -0.28 -8.11
N THR A 13 18.55 -1.08 -7.68
CA THR A 13 18.38 -2.52 -7.71
C THR A 13 17.94 -3.09 -6.39
N ILE A 14 18.12 -2.35 -5.31
CA ILE A 14 17.57 -2.76 -4.04
C ILE A 14 16.14 -2.27 -4.02
N VAL A 15 15.23 -3.19 -3.95
CA VAL A 15 13.84 -2.81 -3.96
C VAL A 15 13.49 -2.27 -2.58
N MET A 16 13.34 -0.96 -2.53
CA MET A 16 12.95 -0.31 -1.29
C MET A 16 11.44 -0.27 -1.22
N PRO A 17 10.87 -0.73 -0.13
CA PRO A 17 9.43 -0.59 0.04
C PRO A 17 9.06 0.88 0.05
N GLN A 18 8.01 1.23 -0.66
CA GLN A 18 7.55 2.60 -0.66
C GLN A 18 6.30 2.70 0.19
N LEU A 19 6.30 3.65 1.10
CA LEU A 19 5.16 3.87 1.98
C LEU A 19 4.42 5.10 1.52
N ILE A 20 3.10 5.03 1.55
CA ILE A 20 2.26 6.11 1.09
C ILE A 20 1.27 6.50 2.18
N SER A 21 0.81 7.73 2.11
CA SER A 21 -0.10 8.29 3.10
C SER A 21 -1.52 7.84 2.86
N ILE A 22 -2.40 8.11 3.83
CA ILE A 22 -3.82 7.85 3.65
C ILE A 22 -4.38 8.65 2.47
N GLN A 23 -3.90 9.87 2.25
CA GLN A 23 -4.37 10.64 1.11
C GLN A 23 -4.01 9.96 -0.21
N ASP A 24 -2.84 9.36 -0.27
CA ASP A 24 -2.45 8.64 -1.47
C ASP A 24 -3.32 7.41 -1.68
N VAL A 25 -3.63 6.70 -0.60
CA VAL A 25 -4.51 5.53 -0.68
C VAL A 25 -5.90 5.96 -1.18
N ILE A 26 -6.41 7.07 -0.66
CA ILE A 26 -7.69 7.61 -1.12
C ILE A 26 -7.64 7.92 -2.61
N LYS A 27 -6.56 8.54 -3.07
CA LYS A 27 -6.44 8.87 -4.49
C LYS A 27 -6.37 7.63 -5.36
N CYS A 28 -5.64 6.62 -4.91
CA CYS A 28 -5.46 5.42 -5.71
C CYS A 28 -6.71 4.57 -5.78
N THR A 29 -7.48 4.52 -4.70
CA THR A 29 -8.61 3.60 -4.62
C THR A 29 -9.94 4.27 -4.86
N GLY A 30 -10.01 5.58 -4.66
CA GLY A 30 -11.29 6.29 -4.72
C GLY A 30 -12.17 6.08 -3.50
N LEU A 31 -11.65 5.38 -2.49
CA LEU A 31 -12.42 5.15 -1.27
C LEU A 31 -12.22 6.31 -0.31
N SER A 32 -13.21 6.56 0.54
CA SER A 32 -13.08 7.60 1.54
C SER A 32 -12.19 7.15 2.68
N ARG A 33 -11.66 8.11 3.43
CA ARG A 33 -10.88 7.80 4.62
C ARG A 33 -11.66 6.90 5.57
N ALA A 34 -12.92 7.22 5.82
CA ALA A 34 -13.72 6.45 6.75
C ALA A 34 -13.89 5.01 6.25
N THR A 35 -14.11 4.83 4.97
CA THR A 35 -14.26 3.50 4.42
C THR A 35 -12.98 2.69 4.59
N ILE A 36 -11.82 3.30 4.29
CA ILE A 36 -10.55 2.60 4.43
C ILE A 36 -10.36 2.14 5.87
N TYR A 37 -10.63 3.01 6.84
CA TYR A 37 -10.44 2.64 8.22
C TYR A 37 -11.42 1.57 8.68
N ARG A 38 -12.63 1.57 8.14
CA ARG A 38 -13.56 0.47 8.44
C ARG A 38 -13.08 -0.85 7.86
N MET A 39 -12.48 -0.80 6.69
CA MET A 39 -12.02 -2.02 6.03
C MET A 39 -10.86 -2.67 6.75
N ILE A 40 -10.06 -1.91 7.49
CA ILE A 40 -8.92 -2.50 8.20
C ILE A 40 -9.23 -2.76 9.68
N ASP A 41 -10.43 -2.41 10.13
CA ASP A 41 -10.83 -2.61 11.52
C ASP A 41 -11.53 -3.94 11.65
N GLU A 42 -10.90 -4.87 12.36
CA GLU A 42 -11.43 -6.22 12.50
C GLU A 42 -12.81 -6.27 13.17
N LYS A 43 -13.16 -5.22 13.89
CA LYS A 43 -14.44 -5.18 14.56
C LYS A 43 -15.53 -4.55 13.74
N SER A 44 -15.18 -4.03 12.57
CA SER A 44 -16.14 -3.37 11.70
C SER A 44 -16.88 -4.40 10.86
N ASP A 45 -18.17 -4.11 10.58
CA ASP A 45 -18.94 -4.93 9.66
C ASP A 45 -18.38 -4.89 8.25
N HIS A 46 -17.54 -3.90 7.95
CA HIS A 46 -16.96 -3.74 6.62
C HIS A 46 -15.52 -4.23 6.56
N TYR A 47 -15.09 -4.98 7.56
CA TYR A 47 -13.73 -5.48 7.59
C TYR A 47 -13.43 -6.31 6.36
N ASP A 48 -12.29 -6.01 5.73
CA ASP A 48 -11.84 -6.74 4.55
C ASP A 48 -10.43 -7.24 4.85
N PRO A 49 -10.28 -8.53 5.15
CA PRO A 49 -8.94 -9.04 5.50
C PRO A 49 -7.96 -9.00 4.33
N THR A 50 -8.43 -8.78 3.11
CA THR A 50 -7.54 -8.67 1.96
C THR A 50 -6.99 -7.27 1.77
N PHE A 51 -7.62 -6.27 2.41
CA PHE A 51 -7.13 -4.92 2.26
C PHE A 51 -5.84 -4.73 3.07
N PRO A 52 -4.83 -4.03 2.55
CA PRO A 52 -3.57 -3.89 3.26
C PRO A 52 -3.73 -3.17 4.59
N LYS A 53 -3.02 -3.65 5.59
CA LYS A 53 -3.08 -3.03 6.91
C LYS A 53 -2.13 -1.86 6.95
N LYS A 54 -2.47 -0.88 7.77
CA LYS A 54 -1.59 0.27 7.93
C LYS A 54 -0.33 -0.12 8.69
N VAL A 55 0.72 0.61 8.42
CA VAL A 55 2.01 0.46 9.10
C VAL A 55 2.16 1.63 10.05
N GLN A 56 2.44 1.32 11.32
CA GLN A 56 2.66 2.36 12.29
C GLN A 56 4.12 2.79 12.22
N LEU A 57 4.36 4.01 11.76
CA LEU A 57 5.72 4.52 11.62
C LEU A 57 6.21 5.22 12.87
N SER A 58 5.30 5.86 13.58
CA SER A 58 5.62 6.55 14.81
C SER A 58 4.34 6.67 15.61
N GLN A 59 4.39 7.34 16.73
CA GLN A 59 3.20 7.47 17.55
C GLN A 59 2.04 8.14 16.81
N VAL A 60 2.35 9.02 15.87
CA VAL A 60 1.31 9.78 15.20
C VAL A 60 1.25 9.55 13.71
N ARG A 61 2.12 8.72 13.16
CA ARG A 61 2.20 8.60 11.72
C ARG A 61 1.96 7.18 11.28
N VAL A 62 1.03 7.03 10.35
CA VAL A 62 0.74 5.74 9.74
C VAL A 62 0.89 5.86 8.24
N ALA A 63 1.12 4.73 7.60
CA ALA A 63 1.27 4.68 6.15
C ALA A 63 0.86 3.31 5.66
N TRP A 64 0.81 3.14 4.37
CA TRP A 64 0.52 1.84 3.75
C TRP A 64 1.65 1.49 2.80
N VAL A 65 1.89 0.22 2.61
CA VAL A 65 2.90 -0.24 1.65
C VAL A 65 2.30 -0.09 0.26
N ALA A 66 2.95 0.71 -0.57
CA ALA A 66 2.42 1.03 -1.90
C ALA A 66 2.17 -0.21 -2.75
N SER A 67 3.09 -1.17 -2.70
CA SER A 67 2.94 -2.39 -3.51
C SER A 67 1.75 -3.23 -3.05
N GLU A 68 1.46 -3.22 -1.76
CA GLU A 68 0.30 -3.96 -1.26
C GLU A 68 -1.00 -3.32 -1.73
N VAL A 69 -1.05 -2.00 -1.73
CA VAL A 69 -2.22 -1.29 -2.22
C VAL A 69 -2.41 -1.57 -3.72
N ALA A 70 -1.32 -1.52 -4.47
CA ALA A 70 -1.39 -1.80 -5.91
C ALA A 70 -1.88 -3.22 -6.17
N GLU A 71 -1.40 -4.18 -5.39
CA GLU A 71 -1.80 -5.56 -5.56
C GLU A 71 -3.28 -5.76 -5.26
N TRP A 72 -3.76 -5.11 -4.21
CA TRP A 72 -5.18 -5.19 -3.87
C TRP A 72 -6.04 -4.63 -5.01
N ILE A 73 -5.62 -3.50 -5.57
CA ILE A 73 -6.33 -2.89 -6.69
C ILE A 73 -6.34 -3.84 -7.89
N HIS A 74 -5.19 -4.45 -8.19
CA HIS A 74 -5.11 -5.38 -9.31
C HIS A 74 -6.04 -6.58 -9.11
N HIS A 75 -6.15 -7.08 -7.89
CA HIS A 75 -7.06 -8.17 -7.61
C HIS A 75 -8.51 -7.76 -7.84
N LYS A 76 -8.87 -6.55 -7.43
CA LYS A 76 -10.23 -6.08 -7.66
C LYS A 76 -10.52 -5.92 -9.14
N ILE A 77 -9.56 -5.40 -9.89
CA ILE A 77 -9.71 -5.26 -11.33
C ILE A 77 -9.91 -6.62 -11.97
N ALA A 78 -9.10 -7.59 -11.57
CA ALA A 78 -9.19 -8.93 -12.15
C ALA A 78 -10.54 -9.59 -11.84
N SER A 79 -11.08 -9.34 -10.66
CA SER A 79 -12.33 -10.01 -10.26
C SER A 79 -13.56 -9.49 -10.99
N ARG A 80 -13.46 -8.31 -11.60
CA ARG A 80 -14.64 -7.74 -12.29
C ARG A 80 -15.00 -8.46 -13.57
N SER A 81 -14.06 -9.24 -14.11
CA SER A 81 -14.29 -9.87 -15.38
C SER A 81 -14.95 -11.23 -15.26
N ALA A 82 -15.21 -11.64 -14.06
CA ALA A 82 -15.85 -12.93 -13.85
C ALA A 82 -17.33 -12.89 -14.23
#